data_9055d3c8246252f514f4d5c5adff7d22
#
_entry.id   9055d3c8246252f514f4d5c5adff7d22
#
_cell.length_a   1.000
_cell.length_b   1.000
_cell.length_c   1.000
_cell.angle_alpha   90.00
_cell.angle_beta   90.00
_cell.angle_gamma   90.00
#
_symmetry.space_group_name_H-M   'P 1'
#
loop_
_entity.id
_entity.type
_entity.pdbx_description
1 polymer ?
#
loop_
_entity_poly.entity_id
_entity_poly.type
_entity_poly.pdbx_seq_one_letter_code
_entity_poly.pdbx_strand_id
1 'polypeptide(L)'
;MNLRLLWRIGDQTMANEPSWIEARSGPEADVLELAEDLRKAELRGDVAFLERVLAPNFVGIGPRGFVLNKEAWLGRHRSGDLKYKSLEQREPSLRTYADSAILLCTEEGKTTYKGQEVPVGALRATYTFVRRGGSWRLAGVQYSPIVGAP
;
A
#
# COMPACT_ATOMS: atom_id res chain seq x y z
N MET A 1 15.46 -5.48 -24.90
CA MET A 1 16.36 -4.89 -23.91
C MET A 1 15.92 -5.37 -22.53
N ASN A 2 16.81 -6.09 -21.85
CA ASN A 2 16.45 -6.72 -20.58
C ASN A 2 16.52 -5.66 -19.47
N LEU A 3 15.38 -5.15 -19.04
CA LEU A 3 15.26 -4.17 -17.95
C LEU A 3 15.92 -4.62 -16.64
N ARG A 4 16.16 -5.92 -16.47
CA ARG A 4 16.88 -6.48 -15.32
C ARG A 4 18.29 -5.95 -15.12
N LEU A 5 18.94 -5.51 -16.19
CA LEU A 5 20.34 -5.04 -16.13
C LEU A 5 20.47 -3.57 -15.72
N LEU A 6 19.47 -2.74 -16.02
CA LEU A 6 19.51 -1.31 -15.70
C LEU A 6 19.29 -1.03 -14.20
N TRP A 7 18.63 -1.92 -13.50
CA TRP A 7 18.33 -1.75 -12.07
C TRP A 7 19.44 -2.20 -11.13
N ARG A 8 20.42 -2.95 -11.64
CA ARG A 8 21.53 -3.49 -10.84
C ARG A 8 22.75 -2.58 -10.73
N ILE A 9 22.78 -1.48 -11.47
CA ILE A 9 23.96 -0.62 -11.50
C ILE A 9 23.71 0.60 -10.61
N GLY A 10 24.09 0.49 -9.35
CA GLY A 10 24.50 1.62 -8.54
C GLY A 10 23.56 2.17 -7.47
N ASP A 11 22.50 1.47 -7.07
CA ASP A 11 21.69 1.98 -5.97
C ASP A 11 21.44 0.91 -4.89
N GLN A 12 22.07 1.11 -3.75
CA GLN A 12 21.91 0.23 -2.57
C GLN A 12 20.50 0.28 -1.98
N THR A 13 19.66 1.25 -2.39
CA THR A 13 18.27 1.33 -1.95
C THR A 13 17.40 0.21 -2.51
N MET A 14 17.85 -0.41 -3.61
CA MET A 14 17.15 -1.51 -4.28
C MET A 14 17.26 -2.86 -3.53
N ALA A 15 18.19 -2.98 -2.61
CA ALA A 15 18.41 -4.23 -1.85
C ALA A 15 17.23 -4.62 -0.93
N ASN A 16 16.32 -3.67 -0.68
CA ASN A 16 15.14 -3.86 0.18
C ASN A 16 13.82 -3.92 -0.59
N GLU A 17 13.86 -3.88 -1.93
CA GLU A 17 12.66 -4.01 -2.73
C GLU A 17 12.17 -5.47 -2.76
N PRO A 18 10.86 -5.71 -2.63
CA PRO A 18 10.31 -7.06 -2.76
C PRO A 18 10.61 -7.66 -4.15
N SER A 19 11.03 -8.91 -4.19
CA SER A 19 11.42 -9.60 -5.43
C SER A 19 10.30 -9.66 -6.49
N TRP A 20 9.03 -9.55 -6.08
CA TRP A 20 7.90 -9.58 -6.99
C TRP A 20 7.73 -8.29 -7.82
N ILE A 21 8.37 -7.18 -7.42
CA ILE A 21 8.36 -5.93 -8.21
C ILE A 21 9.24 -6.08 -9.46
N GLU A 22 10.35 -6.78 -9.34
CA GLU A 22 11.35 -6.91 -10.43
C GLU A 22 10.84 -7.67 -11.66
N ALA A 23 9.79 -8.46 -11.51
CA ALA A 23 9.33 -9.38 -12.56
C ALA A 23 8.35 -8.76 -13.57
N ARG A 24 7.93 -7.49 -13.39
CA ARG A 24 6.86 -6.88 -14.16
C ARG A 24 7.31 -5.62 -14.90
N SER A 25 6.56 -5.24 -15.94
CA SER A 25 6.81 -4.05 -16.78
C SER A 25 5.51 -3.32 -17.11
N GLY A 26 5.60 -2.09 -17.59
CA GLY A 26 4.46 -1.28 -18.02
C GLY A 26 3.54 -0.87 -16.86
N PRO A 27 2.22 -0.76 -17.11
CA PRO A 27 1.24 -0.35 -16.09
C PRO A 27 1.24 -1.21 -14.83
N GLU A 28 1.53 -2.49 -14.96
CA GLU A 28 1.64 -3.40 -13.81
C GLU A 28 2.81 -3.02 -12.91
N ALA A 29 3.98 -2.73 -13.51
CA ALA A 29 5.15 -2.29 -12.77
C ALA A 29 4.89 -0.96 -12.05
N ASP A 30 4.22 -0.02 -12.73
CA ASP A 30 3.88 1.28 -12.14
C ASP A 30 2.99 1.14 -10.91
N VAL A 31 1.98 0.28 -10.97
CA VAL A 31 1.08 0.04 -9.84
C VAL A 31 1.80 -0.65 -8.68
N LEU A 32 2.63 -1.64 -8.96
CA LEU A 32 3.40 -2.34 -7.92
C LEU A 32 4.43 -1.43 -7.25
N GLU A 33 5.09 -0.58 -8.02
CA GLU A 33 5.99 0.44 -7.49
C GLU A 33 5.25 1.43 -6.59
N LEU A 34 4.09 1.92 -7.04
CA LEU A 34 3.25 2.80 -6.23
C LEU A 34 2.79 2.11 -4.94
N ALA A 35 2.42 0.83 -5.00
CA ALA A 35 2.03 0.05 -3.83
C ALA A 35 3.17 -0.05 -2.80
N GLU A 36 4.40 -0.27 -3.26
CA GLU A 36 5.58 -0.31 -2.37
C GLU A 36 5.89 1.07 -1.77
N ASP A 37 5.79 2.13 -2.58
CA ASP A 37 5.98 3.49 -2.09
C ASP A 37 4.90 3.88 -1.07
N LEU A 38 3.66 3.45 -1.28
CA LEU A 38 2.56 3.61 -0.31
C LEU A 38 2.87 2.89 1.00
N ARG A 39 3.34 1.65 0.93
CA ARG A 39 3.74 0.89 2.13
C ARG A 39 4.82 1.62 2.92
N LYS A 40 5.85 2.11 2.24
CA LYS A 40 6.93 2.90 2.86
C LYS A 40 6.41 4.20 3.48
N ALA A 41 5.51 4.89 2.79
CA ALA A 41 4.91 6.13 3.26
C ALA A 41 4.02 5.90 4.50
N GLU A 42 3.20 4.87 4.50
CA GLU A 42 2.40 4.47 5.67
C GLU A 42 3.32 4.13 6.86
N LEU A 43 4.37 3.34 6.62
CA LEU A 43 5.32 2.96 7.66
C LEU A 43 5.99 4.17 8.32
N ARG A 44 6.36 5.19 7.53
CA ARG A 44 7.03 6.40 8.02
C ARG A 44 6.08 7.50 8.45
N GLY A 45 4.79 7.39 8.14
CA GLY A 45 3.83 8.47 8.34
C GLY A 45 4.09 9.67 7.40
N ASP A 46 4.49 9.40 6.16
CA ASP A 46 4.78 10.42 5.15
C ASP A 46 3.49 11.00 4.57
N VAL A 47 2.90 11.95 5.30
CA VAL A 47 1.62 12.57 4.94
C VAL A 47 1.70 13.29 3.61
N ALA A 48 2.81 13.94 3.29
CA ALA A 48 2.95 14.68 2.03
C ALA A 48 2.89 13.75 0.81
N PHE A 49 3.53 12.59 0.88
CA PHE A 49 3.43 11.58 -0.16
C PHE A 49 2.00 11.03 -0.27
N LEU A 50 1.42 10.62 0.86
CA LEU A 50 0.06 10.07 0.91
C LEU A 50 -0.98 11.07 0.38
N GLU A 51 -0.84 12.35 0.70
CA GLU A 51 -1.72 13.41 0.18
C GLU A 51 -1.76 13.44 -1.36
N ARG A 52 -0.59 13.26 -1.99
CA ARG A 52 -0.49 13.29 -3.46
C ARG A 52 -1.07 12.06 -4.13
N VAL A 53 -0.90 10.88 -3.53
CA VAL A 53 -1.20 9.60 -4.18
C VAL A 53 -2.56 9.03 -3.83
N LEU A 54 -3.19 9.47 -2.75
CA LEU A 54 -4.58 9.13 -2.46
C LEU A 54 -5.51 9.94 -3.36
N ALA A 55 -6.47 9.27 -3.99
CA ALA A 55 -7.49 9.94 -4.78
C ALA A 55 -8.31 10.90 -3.91
N PRO A 56 -8.86 12.02 -4.46
CA PRO A 56 -9.66 12.96 -3.68
C PRO A 56 -10.85 12.32 -2.96
N ASN A 57 -11.44 11.30 -3.58
CA ASN A 57 -12.58 10.54 -3.03
C ASN A 57 -12.16 9.19 -2.44
N PHE A 58 -10.92 9.07 -2.00
CA PHE A 58 -10.40 7.86 -1.35
C PHE A 58 -11.27 7.40 -0.19
N VAL A 59 -11.43 6.09 -0.07
CA VAL A 59 -12.10 5.44 1.07
C VAL A 59 -11.23 4.30 1.58
N GLY A 60 -10.94 4.30 2.87
CA GLY A 60 -10.29 3.20 3.57
C GLY A 60 -11.26 2.49 4.50
N ILE A 61 -11.28 1.17 4.46
CA ILE A 61 -12.08 0.34 5.37
C ILE A 61 -11.12 -0.48 6.23
N GLY A 62 -11.16 -0.24 7.51
CA GLY A 62 -10.29 -0.93 8.47
C GLY A 62 -10.77 -2.34 8.81
N PRO A 63 -9.93 -3.12 9.52
CA PRO A 63 -10.20 -4.55 9.80
C PRO A 63 -11.44 -4.78 10.66
N ARG A 64 -11.94 -3.74 11.33
CA ARG A 64 -13.18 -3.80 12.13
C ARG A 64 -14.38 -3.18 11.43
N GLY A 65 -14.25 -2.82 10.14
CA GLY A 65 -15.34 -2.29 9.33
C GLY A 65 -15.54 -0.78 9.43
N PHE A 66 -14.71 -0.05 10.19
CA PHE A 66 -14.79 1.41 10.20
C PHE A 66 -14.38 1.98 8.84
N VAL A 67 -15.07 3.04 8.42
CA VAL A 67 -14.86 3.68 7.11
C VAL A 67 -14.26 5.07 7.34
N LEU A 68 -13.15 5.34 6.65
CA LEU A 68 -12.47 6.64 6.70
C LEU A 68 -12.35 7.24 5.31
N ASN A 69 -12.64 8.52 5.19
CA ASN A 69 -12.30 9.30 3.99
C ASN A 69 -10.80 9.68 3.99
N LYS A 70 -10.35 10.32 2.93
CA LYS A 70 -8.95 10.76 2.78
C LYS A 70 -8.47 11.61 3.97
N GLU A 71 -9.25 12.61 4.36
CA GLU A 71 -8.88 13.52 5.45
C GLU A 71 -8.71 12.78 6.78
N ALA A 72 -9.64 11.91 7.13
CA ALA A 72 -9.55 11.12 8.35
C ALA A 72 -8.42 10.09 8.29
N TRP A 73 -8.15 9.51 7.11
CA TRP A 73 -7.02 8.60 6.90
C TRP A 73 -5.69 9.27 7.17
N LEU A 74 -5.47 10.45 6.57
CA LEU A 74 -4.26 11.24 6.76
C LEU A 74 -4.15 11.79 8.18
N GLY A 75 -5.28 12.16 8.79
CA GLY A 75 -5.35 12.69 10.15
C GLY A 75 -4.74 11.77 11.19
N ARG A 76 -4.81 10.45 11.02
CA ARG A 76 -4.19 9.47 11.91
C ARG A 76 -2.67 9.61 11.96
N HIS A 77 -2.06 9.93 10.82
CA HIS A 77 -0.62 10.18 10.73
C HIS A 77 -0.24 11.57 11.21
N ARG A 78 -1.01 12.60 10.81
CA ARG A 78 -0.76 14.00 11.23
C ARG A 78 -0.77 14.18 12.74
N SER A 79 -1.72 13.52 13.41
CA SER A 79 -1.83 13.59 14.88
C SER A 79 -0.76 12.77 15.59
N GLY A 80 -0.09 11.85 14.90
CA GLY A 80 0.81 10.88 15.50
C GLY A 80 0.08 9.75 16.24
N ASP A 81 -1.24 9.66 16.12
CA ASP A 81 -2.02 8.60 16.75
C ASP A 81 -1.67 7.22 16.19
N LEU A 82 -1.53 7.13 14.85
CA LEU A 82 -1.14 5.89 14.17
C LEU A 82 0.36 5.86 13.97
N LYS A 83 1.00 4.80 14.45
CA LYS A 83 2.42 4.55 14.24
C LYS A 83 2.67 3.09 13.94
N TYR A 84 3.48 2.86 12.91
CA TYR A 84 3.96 1.53 12.53
C TYR A 84 5.39 1.32 13.01
N LYS A 85 5.65 0.21 13.66
CA LYS A 85 7.02 -0.29 13.92
C LYS A 85 7.50 -1.15 12.77
N SER A 86 6.59 -1.90 12.14
CA SER A 86 6.84 -2.70 10.95
C SER A 86 5.57 -2.77 10.11
N LEU A 87 5.74 -2.92 8.80
CA LEU A 87 4.64 -3.11 7.86
C LEU A 87 5.18 -3.88 6.66
N GLU A 88 4.70 -5.10 6.48
CA GLU A 88 5.12 -5.99 5.41
C GLU A 88 3.94 -6.38 4.55
N GLN A 89 4.18 -6.53 3.25
CA GLN A 89 3.21 -7.04 2.29
C GLN A 89 3.78 -8.28 1.61
N ARG A 90 2.95 -9.30 1.46
CA ARG A 90 3.32 -10.60 0.87
C ARG A 90 2.24 -11.09 -0.06
N GLU A 91 2.60 -12.05 -0.91
CA GLU A 91 1.67 -12.77 -1.80
C GLU A 91 0.84 -11.83 -2.69
N PRO A 92 1.48 -10.88 -3.41
CA PRO A 92 0.74 -9.94 -4.23
C PRO A 92 0.09 -10.64 -5.42
N SER A 93 -1.17 -10.31 -5.66
CA SER A 93 -1.92 -10.70 -6.86
C SER A 93 -2.51 -9.44 -7.48
N LEU A 94 -1.98 -9.04 -8.63
CA LEU A 94 -2.37 -7.83 -9.32
C LEU A 94 -3.20 -8.16 -10.56
N ARG A 95 -4.33 -7.46 -10.70
CA ARG A 95 -5.14 -7.46 -11.91
C ARG A 95 -5.26 -6.04 -12.42
N THR A 96 -4.90 -5.83 -13.68
CA THR A 96 -4.98 -4.53 -14.33
C THR A 96 -6.12 -4.52 -15.35
N TYR A 97 -6.79 -3.39 -15.41
CA TYR A 97 -7.80 -3.05 -16.40
C TYR A 97 -7.34 -1.76 -17.08
N ALA A 98 -8.09 -1.18 -18.00
CA ALA A 98 -7.64 -0.01 -18.77
C ALA A 98 -7.12 1.12 -17.88
N ASP A 99 -7.96 1.64 -16.96
CA ASP A 99 -7.63 2.75 -16.08
C ASP A 99 -7.81 2.42 -14.60
N SER A 100 -7.82 1.14 -14.28
CA SER A 100 -7.91 0.67 -12.90
C SER A 100 -7.08 -0.59 -12.68
N ALA A 101 -6.75 -0.83 -11.42
CA ALA A 101 -6.03 -2.04 -11.02
C ALA A 101 -6.47 -2.44 -9.61
N ILE A 102 -6.49 -3.74 -9.37
CA ILE A 102 -6.83 -4.31 -8.07
C ILE A 102 -5.64 -5.14 -7.61
N LEU A 103 -5.07 -4.79 -6.47
CA LEU A 103 -4.00 -5.52 -5.82
C LEU A 103 -4.53 -6.20 -4.56
N LEU A 104 -4.43 -7.51 -4.53
CA LEU A 104 -4.69 -8.32 -3.35
C LEU A 104 -3.36 -8.74 -2.75
N CYS A 105 -3.19 -8.59 -1.45
CA CYS A 105 -2.00 -9.06 -0.74
C CYS A 105 -2.31 -9.45 0.70
N THR A 106 -1.35 -10.10 1.34
CA THR A 106 -1.34 -10.27 2.80
C THR A 106 -0.51 -9.14 3.40
N GLU A 107 -1.05 -8.48 4.41
CA GLU A 107 -0.38 -7.40 5.12
C GLU A 107 -0.24 -7.75 6.60
N GLU A 108 0.94 -7.55 7.13
CA GLU A 108 1.24 -7.80 8.54
C GLU A 108 2.14 -6.69 9.08
N GLY A 109 1.80 -6.18 10.25
CA GLY A 109 2.55 -5.11 10.85
C GLY A 109 2.39 -5.04 12.34
N LYS A 110 3.35 -4.37 12.97
CA LYS A 110 3.27 -3.97 14.38
C LYS A 110 2.89 -2.51 14.43
N THR A 111 1.72 -2.24 14.97
CA THR A 111 1.08 -0.94 14.90
C THR A 111 0.63 -0.51 16.29
N THR A 112 0.76 0.78 16.59
CA THR A 112 0.12 1.39 17.75
C THR A 112 -0.87 2.46 17.29
N TYR A 113 -1.94 2.61 18.04
CA TYR A 113 -2.91 3.69 17.90
C TYR A 113 -3.14 4.36 19.25
N LYS A 114 -2.86 5.66 19.32
CA LYS A 114 -2.88 6.44 20.59
C LYS A 114 -2.06 5.76 21.69
N GLY A 115 -0.88 5.24 21.32
CA GLY A 115 0.03 4.55 22.23
C GLY A 115 -0.34 3.13 22.61
N GLN A 116 -1.47 2.61 22.16
CA GLN A 116 -1.93 1.24 22.41
C GLN A 116 -1.59 0.33 21.25
N GLU A 117 -1.09 -0.87 21.51
CA GLU A 117 -0.88 -1.87 20.47
C GLU A 117 -2.20 -2.27 19.81
N VAL A 118 -2.19 -2.42 18.49
CA VAL A 118 -3.34 -2.87 17.72
C VAL A 118 -3.15 -4.35 17.39
N PRO A 119 -3.88 -5.27 18.07
CA PRO A 119 -3.65 -6.71 17.93
C PRO A 119 -4.49 -7.30 16.78
N VAL A 120 -4.12 -6.95 15.53
CA VAL A 120 -4.91 -7.39 14.36
C VAL A 120 -4.33 -8.61 13.64
N GLY A 121 -3.07 -9.00 13.88
CA GLY A 121 -2.43 -10.10 13.17
C GLY A 121 -2.28 -9.85 11.67
N ALA A 122 -2.21 -10.93 10.89
CA ALA A 122 -2.16 -10.83 9.43
C ALA A 122 -3.53 -10.47 8.85
N LEU A 123 -3.52 -9.58 7.87
CA LEU A 123 -4.71 -9.09 7.19
C LEU A 123 -4.67 -9.42 5.71
N ARG A 124 -5.81 -9.71 5.12
CA ARG A 124 -5.97 -9.67 3.68
C ARG A 124 -6.31 -8.24 3.29
N ALA A 125 -5.53 -7.65 2.39
CA ALA A 125 -5.72 -6.29 1.94
C ALA A 125 -6.08 -6.26 0.46
N THR A 126 -7.10 -5.48 0.10
CA THR A 126 -7.47 -5.20 -1.29
C THR A 126 -7.28 -3.71 -1.55
N TYR A 127 -6.35 -3.39 -2.45
CA TYR A 127 -6.08 -2.03 -2.90
C TYR A 127 -6.69 -1.82 -4.28
N THR A 128 -7.44 -0.73 -4.44
CA THR A 128 -8.01 -0.34 -5.74
C THR A 128 -7.32 0.93 -6.21
N PHE A 129 -6.65 0.82 -7.36
CA PHE A 129 -5.95 1.94 -8.00
C PHE A 129 -6.74 2.42 -9.22
N VAL A 130 -6.68 3.71 -9.48
CA VAL A 130 -7.25 4.33 -10.67
C VAL A 130 -6.20 5.22 -11.34
N ARG A 131 -6.24 5.27 -12.68
CA ARG A 131 -5.38 6.16 -13.46
C ARG A 131 -6.21 7.28 -14.05
N ARG A 132 -5.82 8.51 -13.75
CA ARG A 132 -6.42 9.72 -14.31
C ARG A 132 -5.34 10.73 -14.65
N GLY A 133 -5.42 11.34 -15.83
CA GLY A 133 -4.42 12.31 -16.29
C GLY A 133 -3.00 11.70 -16.38
N GLY A 134 -2.90 10.41 -16.70
CA GLY A 134 -1.62 9.71 -16.80
C GLY A 134 -0.99 9.28 -15.48
N SER A 135 -1.64 9.55 -14.34
CA SER A 135 -1.11 9.21 -13.01
C SER A 135 -1.99 8.19 -12.30
N TRP A 136 -1.36 7.18 -11.68
CA TRP A 136 -2.01 6.24 -10.81
C TRP A 136 -2.22 6.82 -9.42
N ARG A 137 -3.38 6.56 -8.84
CA ARG A 137 -3.73 6.94 -7.45
C ARG A 137 -4.45 5.82 -6.76
N LEU A 138 -4.33 5.76 -5.44
CA LEU A 138 -5.10 4.83 -4.62
C LEU A 138 -6.51 5.39 -4.41
N ALA A 139 -7.52 4.68 -4.92
CA ALA A 139 -8.93 5.05 -4.75
C ALA A 139 -9.52 4.45 -3.47
N GLY A 140 -9.04 3.30 -3.04
CA GLY A 140 -9.54 2.67 -1.83
C GLY A 140 -8.68 1.51 -1.37
N VAL A 141 -8.83 1.17 -0.10
CA VAL A 141 -8.25 -0.02 0.50
C VAL A 141 -9.22 -0.62 1.50
N GLN A 142 -9.28 -1.93 1.54
CA GLN A 142 -10.07 -2.66 2.54
C GLN A 142 -9.24 -3.77 3.15
N TYR A 143 -9.36 -3.93 4.46
CA TYR A 143 -8.68 -4.96 5.23
C TYR A 143 -9.68 -5.95 5.81
N SER A 144 -9.31 -7.23 5.78
CA SER A 144 -10.05 -8.31 6.43
C SER A 144 -9.09 -9.15 7.26
N PRO A 145 -9.44 -9.51 8.50
CA PRO A 145 -8.65 -10.45 9.26
C PRO A 145 -8.60 -11.82 8.58
N ILE A 146 -7.45 -12.48 8.66
CA ILE A 146 -7.29 -13.85 8.17
C ILE A 146 -7.58 -14.78 9.35
N VAL A 147 -8.75 -15.39 9.33
CA VAL A 147 -9.22 -16.26 10.45
C VAL A 147 -9.27 -17.76 10.07
N GLY A 148 -8.79 -18.09 8.88
CA GLY A 148 -8.76 -19.45 8.36
C GLY A 148 -9.80 -19.70 7.27
N ALA A 149 -9.78 -20.92 6.73
CA ALA A 149 -10.73 -21.34 5.71
C ALA A 149 -12.06 -21.76 6.35
N PRO A 150 -13.19 -21.66 5.61
CA PRO A 150 -14.47 -22.18 6.08
C PRO A 150 -14.47 -23.71 6.19
#